data_4c7aa3e621628a25864e82560db04e10
#
_entry.id   4c7aa3e621628a25864e82560db04e10
#
_cell.length_a   1.000
_cell.length_b   1.000
_cell.length_c   1.000
_cell.angle_alpha   90.00
_cell.angle_beta   90.00
_cell.angle_gamma   90.00
#
_symmetry.space_group_name_H-M   'P 1'
#
loop_
_entity.id
_entity.type
_entity.pdbx_description
1 polymer ?
#
loop_
_entity_poly.entity_id
_entity_poly.type
_entity_poly.pdbx_seq_one_letter_code
_entity_poly.pdbx_strand_id
1 'polypeptide(L)'
;MKKGLGKIRKIKKKHIFLALLAVIVLGGLAKAYSAWVGTTRIAFLNYQAIALGQISHANDNAMIKLSEITTDDFDHLDDYDMIIVNGMGLRIDENQRKQLEEASYKVPTLTHAATNPANNIVSVDNFDADYLMQYIENGSKKNYHSMLAYIRKFIDGKKFMAPEPERVDERPNYLLTHFDPKDEKGDELGFNSIREYNAFLAKNGLYKKGAPTILLTGFMGAAPDMEKAFEKKGFMVYRINQLQSFIAGHHADSIQANAVVNMAHGRLGDYFVEFLKQKNIPLFSPLNINRLTTDWENDKQGMNGGFMSQSIVTPEIDGAIRPYVVFGQRINKEGLQEVYGIPDRMESFVESVQGYVNLKNKKNSNKRIAIFYFKGPGQNALTASGMEVVPSLYNLLVRLKNEGYNVGKLPANPQELAKMIQAQGAVFGTYAEGAYTQFLQSGHPALVTAQQFAGWTQKALSKKMIKEMNQLYGSFPGKYMATDDGKLAVARLQFG
;
A
#
# COMPACT_ATOMS: atom_id res chain seq x y z
N MET A 1 25.46 -50.12 -63.49
CA MET A 1 24.36 -50.49 -62.59
C MET A 1 23.32 -49.36 -62.57
N LYS A 2 22.22 -49.61 -63.30
CA LYS A 2 21.02 -48.70 -63.27
C LYS A 2 20.10 -49.10 -62.15
N LYS A 3 19.53 -48.10 -61.47
CA LYS A 3 18.26 -48.13 -60.67
C LYS A 3 18.31 -46.94 -59.72
N GLY A 4 17.33 -46.04 -59.55
CA GLY A 4 15.97 -46.01 -60.00
C GLY A 4 15.45 -44.59 -59.81
N LEU A 5 14.98 -44.03 -60.90
CA LEU A 5 14.19 -42.80 -60.85
C LEU A 5 12.78 -43.16 -60.35
N GLY A 6 12.49 -42.72 -59.11
CA GLY A 6 11.16 -42.86 -58.49
C GLY A 6 10.10 -42.15 -59.32
N LYS A 7 9.03 -42.85 -59.68
CA LYS A 7 7.83 -42.35 -60.37
C LYS A 7 7.24 -41.15 -59.64
N ILE A 8 7.43 -39.94 -60.15
CA ILE A 8 6.62 -38.79 -59.80
C ILE A 8 5.17 -39.08 -60.20
N ARG A 9 4.34 -39.46 -59.28
CA ARG A 9 2.90 -39.70 -59.49
C ARG A 9 2.30 -38.38 -60.00
N LYS A 10 1.85 -38.31 -61.23
CA LYS A 10 1.10 -37.19 -61.81
C LYS A 10 -0.13 -36.94 -60.93
N ILE A 11 -0.11 -35.92 -60.12
CA ILE A 11 -1.26 -35.46 -59.31
C ILE A 11 -2.34 -35.04 -60.30
N LYS A 12 -3.49 -35.75 -60.33
CA LYS A 12 -4.60 -35.42 -61.20
C LYS A 12 -5.10 -34.00 -60.89
N LYS A 13 -5.34 -33.18 -61.94
CA LYS A 13 -5.86 -31.79 -61.81
C LYS A 13 -7.03 -31.66 -60.74
N LYS A 14 -7.87 -32.72 -60.70
CA LYS A 14 -8.96 -32.84 -59.75
C LYS A 14 -8.48 -32.80 -58.21
N HIS A 15 -7.33 -33.42 -57.95
CA HIS A 15 -6.79 -33.39 -56.55
C HIS A 15 -6.20 -32.05 -56.24
N ILE A 16 -5.62 -31.32 -57.17
CA ILE A 16 -5.13 -29.96 -57.00
C ILE A 16 -6.31 -29.03 -56.78
N PHE A 17 -7.38 -29.15 -57.50
CA PHE A 17 -8.61 -28.38 -57.35
C PHE A 17 -9.25 -28.62 -55.97
N LEU A 18 -9.36 -29.89 -55.52
CA LEU A 18 -9.88 -30.23 -54.20
C LEU A 18 -9.02 -29.70 -53.05
N ALA A 19 -7.69 -29.74 -53.23
CA ALA A 19 -6.77 -29.16 -52.23
C ALA A 19 -6.91 -27.64 -52.13
N LEU A 20 -7.01 -26.94 -53.27
CA LEU A 20 -7.28 -25.50 -53.32
C LEU A 20 -8.63 -25.14 -52.69
N LEU A 21 -9.67 -25.91 -52.99
CA LEU A 21 -11.00 -25.72 -52.39
C LEU A 21 -10.96 -25.93 -50.87
N ALA A 22 -10.26 -26.98 -50.43
CA ALA A 22 -10.07 -27.24 -48.99
C ALA A 22 -9.32 -26.09 -48.27
N VAL A 23 -8.28 -25.52 -48.89
CA VAL A 23 -7.55 -24.35 -48.34
C VAL A 23 -8.46 -23.13 -48.26
N ILE A 24 -9.28 -22.88 -49.31
CA ILE A 24 -10.23 -21.75 -49.32
C ILE A 24 -11.30 -21.93 -48.21
N VAL A 25 -11.85 -23.14 -48.07
CA VAL A 25 -12.85 -23.47 -47.04
C VAL A 25 -12.23 -23.34 -45.63
N LEU A 26 -11.04 -23.91 -45.43
CA LEU A 26 -10.33 -23.80 -44.15
C LEU A 26 -9.97 -22.34 -43.81
N GLY A 27 -9.52 -21.58 -44.83
CA GLY A 27 -9.26 -20.15 -44.66
C GLY A 27 -10.53 -19.36 -44.32
N GLY A 28 -11.65 -19.67 -44.96
CA GLY A 28 -12.96 -19.09 -44.68
C GLY A 28 -13.45 -19.43 -43.26
N LEU A 29 -13.29 -20.69 -42.85
CA LEU A 29 -13.63 -21.14 -41.49
C LEU A 29 -12.72 -20.48 -40.41
N ALA A 30 -11.43 -20.37 -40.69
CA ALA A 30 -10.49 -19.70 -39.78
C ALA A 30 -10.83 -18.19 -39.62
N LYS A 31 -11.19 -17.54 -40.74
CA LYS A 31 -11.63 -16.15 -40.74
C LYS A 31 -12.95 -15.97 -40.01
N ALA A 32 -13.93 -16.84 -40.21
CA ALA A 32 -15.20 -16.83 -39.50
C ALA A 32 -15.00 -17.12 -37.99
N TYR A 33 -14.13 -18.05 -37.62
CA TYR A 33 -13.75 -18.32 -36.27
C TYR A 33 -13.11 -17.08 -35.62
N SER A 34 -12.12 -16.47 -36.26
CA SER A 34 -11.48 -15.25 -35.77
C SER A 34 -12.47 -14.11 -35.62
N ALA A 35 -13.39 -13.91 -36.55
CA ALA A 35 -14.38 -12.83 -36.51
C ALA A 35 -15.46 -13.04 -35.47
N TRP A 36 -15.86 -14.25 -35.12
CA TRP A 36 -16.99 -14.51 -34.21
C TRP A 36 -16.59 -15.08 -32.89
N VAL A 37 -15.50 -15.80 -32.79
CA VAL A 37 -15.07 -16.54 -31.59
C VAL A 37 -13.75 -16.00 -31.03
N GLY A 38 -12.90 -15.39 -31.85
CA GLY A 38 -11.54 -14.97 -31.47
C GLY A 38 -11.47 -14.13 -30.21
N THR A 39 -10.28 -14.00 -29.70
CA THR A 39 -9.98 -13.17 -28.50
C THR A 39 -10.13 -11.69 -28.82
N THR A 40 -10.69 -10.91 -27.93
CA THR A 40 -10.69 -9.44 -27.96
C THR A 40 -9.50 -8.93 -27.16
N ARG A 41 -8.60 -8.18 -27.79
CA ARG A 41 -7.39 -7.63 -27.19
C ARG A 41 -7.57 -6.13 -26.99
N ILE A 42 -7.52 -5.68 -25.73
CA ILE A 42 -7.74 -4.27 -25.35
C ILE A 42 -6.44 -3.74 -24.77
N ALA A 43 -5.93 -2.67 -25.36
CA ALA A 43 -4.76 -1.96 -24.86
C ALA A 43 -5.17 -0.72 -24.05
N PHE A 44 -4.44 -0.47 -22.98
CA PHE A 44 -4.58 0.71 -22.14
C PHE A 44 -3.28 1.51 -22.16
N LEU A 45 -3.33 2.77 -22.60
CA LEU A 45 -2.20 3.69 -22.65
C LEU A 45 -2.34 4.75 -21.57
N ASN A 46 -1.25 4.98 -20.81
CA ASN A 46 -1.16 5.99 -19.75
C ASN A 46 -2.20 5.81 -18.62
N TYR A 47 -2.54 4.57 -18.31
CA TYR A 47 -3.42 4.24 -17.21
C TYR A 47 -2.61 4.05 -15.92
N GLN A 48 -3.18 4.48 -14.80
CA GLN A 48 -2.59 4.23 -13.48
C GLN A 48 -2.87 2.79 -13.02
N ALA A 49 -1.93 2.19 -12.32
CA ALA A 49 -2.05 0.83 -11.77
C ALA A 49 -3.32 0.58 -10.94
N ILE A 50 -3.85 1.64 -10.30
CA ILE A 50 -5.12 1.59 -9.58
C ILE A 50 -6.29 1.25 -10.52
N ALA A 51 -6.42 2.02 -11.61
CA ALA A 51 -7.49 1.82 -12.59
C ALA A 51 -7.33 0.49 -13.33
N LEU A 52 -6.09 0.16 -13.76
CA LEU A 52 -5.80 -1.13 -14.40
C LEU A 52 -6.15 -2.31 -13.49
N GLY A 53 -5.82 -2.24 -12.22
CA GLY A 53 -6.19 -3.27 -11.25
C GLY A 53 -7.71 -3.45 -11.12
N GLN A 54 -8.48 -2.36 -11.07
CA GLN A 54 -9.93 -2.41 -11.01
C GLN A 54 -10.55 -3.01 -12.29
N ILE A 55 -10.06 -2.59 -13.47
CA ILE A 55 -10.50 -3.11 -14.77
C ILE A 55 -10.15 -4.60 -14.88
N SER A 56 -8.94 -4.98 -14.49
CA SER A 56 -8.51 -6.38 -14.47
C SER A 56 -9.37 -7.25 -13.57
N HIS A 57 -9.69 -6.78 -12.35
CA HIS A 57 -10.59 -7.50 -11.43
C HIS A 57 -12.04 -7.58 -11.94
N ALA A 58 -12.45 -6.69 -12.84
CA ALA A 58 -13.74 -6.74 -13.48
C ALA A 58 -13.77 -7.71 -14.68
N ASN A 59 -12.62 -8.11 -15.21
CA ASN A 59 -12.54 -9.04 -16.33
C ASN A 59 -12.68 -10.49 -15.85
N ASP A 60 -13.86 -11.07 -16.01
CA ASP A 60 -14.14 -12.49 -15.78
C ASP A 60 -14.24 -13.28 -17.09
N ASN A 61 -14.04 -12.64 -18.25
CA ASN A 61 -14.17 -13.24 -19.55
C ASN A 61 -12.82 -13.71 -20.11
N ALA A 62 -12.62 -15.01 -20.19
CA ALA A 62 -11.38 -15.62 -20.72
C ALA A 62 -11.05 -15.22 -22.17
N MET A 63 -12.05 -14.74 -22.93
CA MET A 63 -11.88 -14.31 -24.31
C MET A 63 -11.52 -12.82 -24.44
N ILE A 64 -11.37 -12.10 -23.34
CA ILE A 64 -10.87 -10.72 -23.32
C ILE A 64 -9.46 -10.72 -22.73
N LYS A 65 -8.52 -10.13 -23.45
CA LYS A 65 -7.14 -9.94 -23.02
C LYS A 65 -6.87 -8.46 -22.85
N LEU A 66 -6.36 -8.10 -21.70
CA LEU A 66 -6.01 -6.73 -21.35
C LEU A 66 -4.49 -6.56 -21.41
N SER A 67 -4.02 -5.45 -21.93
CA SER A 67 -2.60 -5.10 -21.97
C SER A 67 -2.39 -3.66 -21.58
N GLU A 68 -1.42 -3.41 -20.73
CA GLU A 68 -0.87 -2.07 -20.54
C GLU A 68 0.18 -1.84 -21.62
N ILE A 69 0.10 -0.72 -22.31
CA ILE A 69 1.09 -0.31 -23.29
C ILE A 69 1.75 1.00 -22.85
N THR A 70 3.02 1.10 -23.12
CA THR A 70 3.82 2.29 -22.90
C THR A 70 4.09 3.02 -24.21
N THR A 71 4.65 4.21 -24.12
CA THR A 71 5.07 4.96 -25.31
C THR A 71 6.18 4.28 -26.11
N ASP A 72 6.83 3.26 -25.54
CA ASP A 72 7.86 2.46 -26.23
C ASP A 72 7.26 1.29 -27.05
N ASP A 73 5.95 1.00 -26.87
CA ASP A 73 5.25 -0.13 -27.51
C ASP A 73 4.48 0.26 -28.78
N PHE A 74 4.70 1.45 -29.34
CA PHE A 74 3.89 1.99 -30.45
C PHE A 74 4.09 1.26 -31.79
N ASP A 75 5.11 0.43 -31.92
CA ASP A 75 5.32 -0.39 -33.14
C ASP A 75 4.29 -1.53 -33.27
N HIS A 76 3.51 -1.84 -32.24
CA HIS A 76 2.60 -2.97 -32.17
C HIS A 76 1.13 -2.57 -31.89
N LEU A 77 0.76 -1.31 -32.13
CA LEU A 77 -0.61 -0.84 -31.90
C LEU A 77 -1.66 -1.58 -32.77
N ASP A 78 -1.29 -2.04 -33.95
CA ASP A 78 -2.15 -2.80 -34.85
C ASP A 78 -2.49 -4.22 -34.33
N ASP A 79 -1.86 -4.69 -33.27
CA ASP A 79 -2.10 -6.01 -32.67
C ASP A 79 -3.35 -6.05 -31.79
N TYR A 80 -3.96 -4.91 -31.49
CA TYR A 80 -5.12 -4.79 -30.61
C TYR A 80 -6.42 -4.64 -31.36
N ASP A 81 -7.53 -4.97 -30.71
CA ASP A 81 -8.88 -4.83 -31.25
C ASP A 81 -9.56 -3.54 -30.69
N MET A 82 -8.97 -2.92 -29.66
CA MET A 82 -9.35 -1.62 -29.09
C MET A 82 -8.18 -1.00 -28.34
N ILE A 83 -8.00 0.32 -28.45
CA ILE A 83 -7.04 1.11 -27.68
C ILE A 83 -7.79 2.16 -26.85
N ILE A 84 -7.57 2.16 -25.54
CA ILE A 84 -8.14 3.16 -24.63
C ILE A 84 -7.01 3.99 -24.05
N VAL A 85 -7.07 5.31 -24.22
CA VAL A 85 -6.02 6.24 -23.86
C VAL A 85 -6.50 7.17 -22.74
N ASN A 86 -5.80 7.20 -21.64
CA ASN A 86 -5.97 8.27 -20.66
C ASN A 86 -5.08 9.45 -21.06
N GLY A 87 -5.70 10.49 -21.59
CA GLY A 87 -4.99 11.67 -22.10
C GLY A 87 -4.52 12.64 -21.00
N MET A 88 -4.87 12.38 -19.72
CA MET A 88 -4.45 13.24 -18.61
C MET A 88 -2.94 13.15 -18.39
N GLY A 89 -2.24 14.24 -18.64
CA GLY A 89 -0.79 14.32 -18.49
C GLY A 89 0.01 13.42 -19.44
N LEU A 90 -0.61 12.88 -20.49
CA LEU A 90 0.04 12.05 -21.52
C LEU A 90 1.12 12.86 -22.23
N ARG A 91 2.35 12.37 -22.19
CA ARG A 91 3.51 12.97 -22.85
C ARG A 91 3.97 12.05 -23.96
N ILE A 92 3.63 12.41 -25.19
CA ILE A 92 4.06 11.76 -26.43
C ILE A 92 4.65 12.82 -27.35
N ASP A 93 5.67 12.45 -28.10
CA ASP A 93 6.24 13.30 -29.12
C ASP A 93 5.40 13.29 -30.41
N GLU A 94 5.79 14.06 -31.41
CA GLU A 94 5.04 14.19 -32.66
C GLU A 94 5.02 12.89 -33.47
N ASN A 95 6.10 12.12 -33.44
CA ASN A 95 6.18 10.84 -34.14
C ASN A 95 5.26 9.79 -33.48
N GLN A 96 5.30 9.69 -32.16
CA GLN A 96 4.44 8.81 -31.40
C GLN A 96 2.95 9.16 -31.57
N ARG A 97 2.63 10.46 -31.59
CA ARG A 97 1.27 10.91 -31.88
C ARG A 97 0.82 10.46 -33.27
N LYS A 98 1.66 10.65 -34.27
CA LYS A 98 1.37 10.21 -35.65
C LYS A 98 1.19 8.70 -35.74
N GLN A 99 2.01 7.91 -35.06
CA GLN A 99 1.85 6.46 -34.98
C GLN A 99 0.49 6.06 -34.37
N LEU A 100 0.08 6.73 -33.30
CA LEU A 100 -1.22 6.49 -32.65
C LEU A 100 -2.40 6.91 -33.58
N GLU A 101 -2.27 8.04 -34.27
CA GLU A 101 -3.25 8.48 -35.29
C GLU A 101 -3.35 7.47 -36.45
N GLU A 102 -2.22 7.01 -37.01
CA GLU A 102 -2.21 6.01 -38.07
C GLU A 102 -2.81 4.68 -37.62
N ALA A 103 -2.52 4.24 -36.38
CA ALA A 103 -3.14 3.05 -35.81
C ALA A 103 -4.65 3.23 -35.61
N SER A 104 -5.13 4.41 -35.26
CA SER A 104 -6.55 4.69 -35.04
C SER A 104 -7.42 4.55 -36.31
N TYR A 105 -6.84 4.57 -37.50
CA TYR A 105 -7.55 4.27 -38.74
C TYR A 105 -7.87 2.77 -38.93
N LYS A 106 -7.20 1.90 -38.18
CA LYS A 106 -7.35 0.43 -38.27
C LYS A 106 -7.93 -0.16 -36.99
N VAL A 107 -7.55 0.39 -35.85
CA VAL A 107 -7.92 -0.06 -34.48
C VAL A 107 -8.78 0.98 -33.83
N PRO A 108 -10.03 0.66 -33.44
CA PRO A 108 -10.87 1.56 -32.68
C PRO A 108 -10.13 2.13 -31.47
N THR A 109 -10.05 3.45 -31.40
CA THR A 109 -9.28 4.16 -30.38
C THR A 109 -10.18 5.18 -29.68
N LEU A 110 -10.10 5.24 -28.35
CA LEU A 110 -10.81 6.20 -27.52
C LEU A 110 -9.83 6.88 -26.56
N THR A 111 -9.62 8.18 -26.75
CA THR A 111 -8.93 9.00 -25.75
C THR A 111 -9.96 9.71 -24.85
N HIS A 112 -9.74 9.62 -23.53
CA HIS A 112 -10.51 10.38 -22.56
C HIS A 112 -9.60 11.31 -21.73
N ALA A 113 -10.18 12.34 -21.11
CA ALA A 113 -9.50 13.29 -20.21
C ALA A 113 -8.22 13.94 -20.82
N ALA A 114 -8.20 14.20 -22.13
CA ALA A 114 -7.05 14.78 -22.80
C ALA A 114 -6.74 16.20 -22.28
N THR A 115 -5.58 16.36 -21.61
CA THR A 115 -5.07 17.67 -21.17
C THR A 115 -4.43 18.47 -22.30
N ASN A 116 -3.90 17.76 -23.31
CA ASN A 116 -3.45 18.33 -24.57
C ASN A 116 -4.45 17.96 -25.65
N PRO A 117 -5.17 18.95 -26.28
CA PRO A 117 -6.16 18.68 -27.32
C PRO A 117 -5.59 17.89 -28.51
N ALA A 118 -4.29 18.05 -28.85
CA ALA A 118 -3.64 17.33 -29.93
C ALA A 118 -3.53 15.80 -29.65
N ASN A 119 -3.67 15.38 -28.40
CA ASN A 119 -3.66 13.95 -28.04
C ASN A 119 -5.07 13.36 -27.94
N ASN A 120 -6.11 14.13 -28.29
CA ASN A 120 -7.49 13.64 -28.25
C ASN A 120 -7.83 12.89 -29.56
N ILE A 121 -7.42 11.64 -29.61
CA ILE A 121 -7.63 10.76 -30.77
C ILE A 121 -8.80 9.85 -30.45
N VAL A 122 -9.89 9.99 -31.24
CA VAL A 122 -11.11 9.18 -31.11
C VAL A 122 -11.50 8.69 -32.51
N SER A 123 -11.54 7.38 -32.71
CA SER A 123 -11.92 6.76 -33.97
C SER A 123 -13.14 5.83 -33.86
N VAL A 124 -13.64 5.58 -32.66
CA VAL A 124 -14.96 4.98 -32.43
C VAL A 124 -16.05 6.00 -32.79
N ASP A 125 -17.23 5.53 -33.16
CA ASP A 125 -18.33 6.48 -33.43
C ASP A 125 -18.77 7.21 -32.14
N ASN A 126 -19.46 8.35 -32.32
CA ASN A 126 -19.80 9.22 -31.19
C ASN A 126 -20.70 8.54 -30.15
N PHE A 127 -21.61 7.66 -30.58
CA PHE A 127 -22.50 6.95 -29.66
C PHE A 127 -21.72 5.93 -28.81
N ASP A 128 -20.85 5.18 -29.43
CA ASP A 128 -19.98 4.23 -28.73
C ASP A 128 -19.00 4.93 -27.80
N ALA A 129 -18.41 6.04 -28.26
CA ALA A 129 -17.50 6.86 -27.44
C ALA A 129 -18.21 7.39 -26.19
N ASP A 130 -19.40 7.99 -26.32
CA ASP A 130 -20.17 8.52 -25.21
C ASP A 130 -20.55 7.41 -24.20
N TYR A 131 -20.90 6.23 -24.69
CA TYR A 131 -21.29 5.12 -23.86
C TYR A 131 -20.10 4.54 -23.08
N LEU A 132 -18.95 4.37 -23.74
CA LEU A 132 -17.71 3.94 -23.10
C LEU A 132 -17.22 4.96 -22.08
N MET A 133 -17.33 6.27 -22.39
CA MET A 133 -16.98 7.33 -21.45
C MET A 133 -17.79 7.27 -20.17
N GLN A 134 -19.11 7.02 -20.26
CA GLN A 134 -19.95 6.88 -19.07
C GLN A 134 -19.51 5.72 -18.17
N TYR A 135 -19.11 4.58 -18.72
CA TYR A 135 -18.55 3.48 -17.92
C TYR A 135 -17.25 3.86 -17.24
N ILE A 136 -16.37 4.61 -17.93
CA ILE A 136 -15.06 5.04 -17.39
C ILE A 136 -15.27 6.07 -16.28
N GLU A 137 -16.14 7.07 -16.48
CA GLU A 137 -16.39 8.14 -15.52
C GLU A 137 -17.08 7.64 -14.24
N ASN A 138 -17.98 6.69 -14.36
CA ASN A 138 -18.65 6.06 -13.22
C ASN A 138 -17.91 4.85 -12.68
N GLY A 139 -16.64 4.72 -12.94
CA GLY A 139 -15.76 3.59 -12.68
C GLY A 139 -16.12 2.73 -11.47
N SER A 140 -16.50 1.48 -11.74
CA SER A 140 -16.80 0.44 -10.76
C SER A 140 -16.54 -0.92 -11.39
N LYS A 141 -16.45 -1.98 -10.60
CA LYS A 141 -16.31 -3.32 -11.15
C LYS A 141 -17.44 -3.65 -12.14
N LYS A 142 -18.69 -3.31 -11.76
CA LYS A 142 -19.86 -3.54 -12.60
C LYS A 142 -19.79 -2.76 -13.91
N ASN A 143 -19.43 -1.48 -13.85
CA ASN A 143 -19.26 -0.64 -15.04
C ASN A 143 -18.09 -1.12 -15.91
N TYR A 144 -16.95 -1.45 -15.34
CA TYR A 144 -15.82 -1.98 -16.10
C TYR A 144 -16.12 -3.34 -16.73
N HIS A 145 -16.82 -4.25 -16.02
CA HIS A 145 -17.30 -5.49 -16.60
C HIS A 145 -18.19 -5.25 -17.84
N SER A 146 -19.15 -4.32 -17.71
CA SER A 146 -20.05 -3.95 -18.81
C SER A 146 -19.32 -3.24 -19.94
N MET A 147 -18.34 -2.40 -19.65
CA MET A 147 -17.45 -1.76 -20.65
C MET A 147 -16.71 -2.82 -21.48
N LEU A 148 -16.11 -3.81 -20.83
CA LEU A 148 -15.38 -4.88 -21.50
C LEU A 148 -16.32 -5.75 -22.36
N ALA A 149 -17.52 -6.06 -21.85
CA ALA A 149 -18.56 -6.75 -22.59
C ALA A 149 -19.03 -5.94 -23.83
N TYR A 150 -19.20 -4.62 -23.66
CA TYR A 150 -19.56 -3.69 -24.73
C TYR A 150 -18.51 -3.68 -25.83
N ILE A 151 -17.25 -3.52 -25.48
CA ILE A 151 -16.13 -3.52 -26.42
C ILE A 151 -16.13 -4.83 -27.21
N ARG A 152 -16.20 -5.99 -26.53
CA ARG A 152 -16.19 -7.27 -27.19
C ARG A 152 -17.36 -7.44 -28.16
N LYS A 153 -18.56 -7.07 -27.75
CA LYS A 153 -19.78 -7.32 -28.50
C LYS A 153 -20.02 -6.32 -29.63
N PHE A 154 -19.87 -5.04 -29.35
CA PHE A 154 -20.27 -3.96 -30.26
C PHE A 154 -19.10 -3.34 -31.02
N ILE A 155 -17.94 -3.15 -30.39
CA ILE A 155 -16.77 -2.58 -31.07
C ILE A 155 -16.03 -3.66 -31.89
N ASP A 156 -15.68 -4.79 -31.26
CA ASP A 156 -14.97 -5.89 -31.89
C ASP A 156 -15.91 -6.87 -32.65
N GLY A 157 -17.22 -6.79 -32.44
CA GLY A 157 -18.24 -7.56 -33.15
C GLY A 157 -18.24 -9.07 -32.85
N LYS A 158 -17.58 -9.54 -31.79
CA LYS A 158 -17.55 -10.96 -31.41
C LYS A 158 -18.94 -11.45 -30.97
N LYS A 159 -19.20 -12.77 -31.18
CA LYS A 159 -20.47 -13.41 -30.83
C LYS A 159 -20.33 -14.44 -29.71
N PHE A 160 -19.19 -15.08 -29.60
CA PHE A 160 -18.94 -16.12 -28.61
C PHE A 160 -18.47 -15.47 -27.30
N MET A 161 -19.06 -15.87 -26.18
CA MET A 161 -18.80 -15.28 -24.86
C MET A 161 -18.83 -13.74 -24.90
N ALA A 162 -19.83 -13.18 -25.56
CA ALA A 162 -20.09 -11.75 -25.65
C ALA A 162 -21.45 -11.43 -24.97
N PRO A 163 -21.45 -11.35 -23.65
CA PRO A 163 -22.68 -11.07 -22.88
C PRO A 163 -23.22 -9.69 -23.21
N GLU A 164 -24.51 -9.48 -22.93
CA GLU A 164 -25.12 -8.17 -23.03
C GLU A 164 -24.55 -7.27 -21.94
N PRO A 165 -23.96 -6.10 -22.29
CA PRO A 165 -23.53 -5.16 -21.26
C PRO A 165 -24.74 -4.58 -20.53
N GLU A 166 -24.61 -4.44 -19.22
CA GLU A 166 -25.63 -3.77 -18.44
C GLU A 166 -25.57 -2.24 -18.68
N ARG A 167 -26.65 -1.54 -18.38
CA ARG A 167 -26.66 -0.10 -18.41
C ARG A 167 -25.67 0.47 -17.40
N VAL A 168 -25.15 1.65 -17.70
CA VAL A 168 -24.25 2.38 -16.79
C VAL A 168 -24.91 2.49 -15.42
N ASP A 169 -24.19 2.08 -14.42
CA ASP A 169 -24.57 2.21 -13.01
C ASP A 169 -24.03 3.56 -12.51
N GLU A 170 -24.90 4.57 -12.50
CA GLU A 170 -24.56 5.87 -11.94
C GLU A 170 -24.43 5.73 -10.43
N ARG A 171 -23.21 5.89 -9.93
CA ARG A 171 -22.95 5.75 -8.50
C ARG A 171 -23.20 7.08 -7.79
N PRO A 172 -24.14 7.12 -6.82
CA PRO A 172 -24.34 8.31 -6.00
C PRO A 172 -23.06 8.66 -5.23
N ASN A 173 -22.91 9.93 -4.94
CA ASN A 173 -21.80 10.40 -4.13
C ASN A 173 -22.09 10.11 -2.64
N TYR A 174 -21.89 8.88 -2.21
CA TYR A 174 -22.14 8.42 -0.85
C TYR A 174 -21.28 9.14 0.18
N LEU A 175 -21.79 9.32 1.39
CA LEU A 175 -21.05 9.89 2.52
C LEU A 175 -19.97 8.92 3.03
N LEU A 176 -20.33 7.67 3.14
CA LEU A 176 -19.48 6.57 3.62
C LEU A 176 -19.52 5.42 2.62
N THR A 177 -18.43 4.70 2.53
CA THR A 177 -18.36 3.45 1.74
C THR A 177 -17.73 2.33 2.58
N HIS A 178 -17.96 1.10 2.16
CA HIS A 178 -17.33 -0.09 2.75
C HIS A 178 -17.18 -1.15 1.68
N PHE A 179 -16.12 -1.97 1.70
CA PHE A 179 -16.09 -3.14 0.84
C PHE A 179 -17.20 -4.14 1.24
N ASP A 180 -17.67 -4.95 0.30
CA ASP A 180 -18.65 -5.99 0.62
C ASP A 180 -17.93 -7.19 1.27
N PRO A 181 -18.18 -7.52 2.55
CA PRO A 181 -17.57 -8.67 3.21
C PRO A 181 -17.92 -10.01 2.56
N LYS A 182 -18.95 -10.06 1.70
CA LYS A 182 -19.39 -11.26 0.98
C LYS A 182 -18.82 -11.36 -0.42
N ASP A 183 -18.45 -10.24 -1.01
CA ASP A 183 -17.80 -10.15 -2.31
C ASP A 183 -16.62 -9.19 -2.24
N GLU A 184 -15.50 -9.68 -1.75
CA GLU A 184 -14.26 -8.89 -1.58
C GLU A 184 -13.71 -8.30 -2.88
N LYS A 185 -14.14 -8.85 -4.03
CA LYS A 185 -13.77 -8.37 -5.36
C LYS A 185 -14.89 -7.56 -6.01
N GLY A 186 -16.01 -7.41 -5.31
CA GLY A 186 -17.17 -6.64 -5.74
C GLY A 186 -16.97 -5.14 -5.61
N ASP A 187 -18.03 -4.43 -5.97
CA ASP A 187 -18.10 -3.00 -5.77
C ASP A 187 -18.25 -2.65 -4.29
N GLU A 188 -17.77 -1.46 -3.95
CA GLU A 188 -17.98 -0.91 -2.62
C GLU A 188 -19.47 -0.60 -2.40
N LEU A 189 -19.93 -0.91 -1.19
CA LEU A 189 -21.26 -0.54 -0.73
C LEU A 189 -21.25 0.92 -0.27
N GLY A 190 -22.27 1.69 -0.62
CA GLY A 190 -22.40 3.10 -0.27
C GLY A 190 -23.49 3.37 0.75
N PHE A 191 -23.27 4.38 1.62
CA PHE A 191 -24.16 4.74 2.70
C PHE A 191 -24.28 6.28 2.79
N ASN A 192 -25.49 6.78 2.97
CA ASN A 192 -25.76 8.21 3.10
C ASN A 192 -25.86 8.68 4.55
N SER A 193 -25.85 7.76 5.51
CA SER A 193 -25.89 8.10 6.93
C SER A 193 -25.10 7.16 7.81
N ILE A 194 -24.62 7.68 8.95
CA ILE A 194 -23.96 6.87 9.98
C ILE A 194 -24.90 5.78 10.53
N ARG A 195 -26.20 6.05 10.58
CA ARG A 195 -27.18 5.08 11.06
C ARG A 195 -27.23 3.84 10.16
N GLU A 196 -27.31 4.04 8.85
CA GLU A 196 -27.29 2.94 7.87
C GLU A 196 -25.96 2.18 7.94
N TYR A 197 -24.85 2.91 8.01
CA TYR A 197 -23.51 2.33 8.12
C TYR A 197 -23.37 1.48 9.39
N ASN A 198 -23.81 1.98 10.55
CA ASN A 198 -23.77 1.22 11.79
C ASN A 198 -24.67 -0.02 11.75
N ALA A 199 -25.83 0.05 11.10
CA ALA A 199 -26.69 -1.12 10.91
C ALA A 199 -26.00 -2.17 10.02
N PHE A 200 -25.31 -1.75 8.99
CA PHE A 200 -24.50 -2.62 8.15
C PHE A 200 -23.35 -3.27 8.95
N LEU A 201 -22.55 -2.50 9.70
CA LEU A 201 -21.49 -3.03 10.54
C LEU A 201 -22.02 -4.06 11.56
N ALA A 202 -23.18 -3.77 12.18
CA ALA A 202 -23.82 -4.68 13.14
C ALA A 202 -24.25 -5.99 12.47
N LYS A 203 -24.88 -5.91 11.29
CA LYS A 203 -25.34 -7.07 10.51
C LYS A 203 -24.18 -7.99 10.10
N ASN A 204 -23.00 -7.46 9.87
CA ASN A 204 -21.82 -8.20 9.45
C ASN A 204 -20.85 -8.54 10.59
N GLY A 205 -21.22 -8.28 11.86
CA GLY A 205 -20.38 -8.60 13.03
C GLY A 205 -19.16 -7.69 13.20
N LEU A 206 -19.12 -6.57 12.48
CA LEU A 206 -18.04 -5.58 12.50
C LEU A 206 -18.28 -4.50 13.58
N TYR A 207 -19.51 -4.29 14.00
CA TYR A 207 -19.84 -3.36 15.09
C TYR A 207 -19.53 -3.97 16.46
N LYS A 208 -18.58 -3.34 17.18
CA LYS A 208 -18.15 -3.80 18.51
C LYS A 208 -18.24 -2.61 19.47
N LYS A 209 -19.18 -2.66 20.41
CA LYS A 209 -19.38 -1.60 21.41
C LYS A 209 -18.08 -1.39 22.21
N GLY A 210 -17.59 -0.15 22.26
CA GLY A 210 -16.38 0.21 22.99
C GLY A 210 -15.07 -0.14 22.26
N ALA A 211 -15.12 -0.67 21.06
CA ALA A 211 -13.93 -0.86 20.26
C ALA A 211 -13.34 0.49 19.81
N PRO A 212 -12.01 0.57 19.67
CA PRO A 212 -11.39 1.76 19.12
C PRO A 212 -11.85 1.98 17.67
N THR A 213 -12.01 3.25 17.30
CA THR A 213 -12.57 3.66 16.01
C THR A 213 -11.55 4.41 15.17
N ILE A 214 -11.46 4.04 13.91
CA ILE A 214 -10.63 4.69 12.88
C ILE A 214 -11.54 5.39 11.88
N LEU A 215 -11.23 6.65 11.56
CA LEU A 215 -11.73 7.32 10.37
C LEU A 215 -10.71 7.10 9.24
N LEU A 216 -11.13 6.46 8.18
CA LEU A 216 -10.30 6.17 7.02
C LEU A 216 -10.77 7.04 5.86
N THR A 217 -9.86 7.80 5.23
CA THR A 217 -10.19 8.75 4.16
C THR A 217 -9.07 8.84 3.12
N GLY A 218 -9.35 9.57 2.03
CA GLY A 218 -8.35 9.84 0.99
C GLY A 218 -7.97 8.61 0.19
N PHE A 219 -8.95 7.76 -0.14
CA PHE A 219 -8.69 6.52 -0.89
C PHE A 219 -8.21 6.83 -2.29
N MET A 220 -6.94 6.73 -2.54
CA MET A 220 -6.40 6.78 -3.89
C MET A 220 -6.57 5.40 -4.56
N GLY A 221 -7.83 4.96 -4.72
CA GLY A 221 -8.17 3.62 -5.20
C GLY A 221 -7.64 2.51 -4.29
N ALA A 222 -7.44 2.84 -3.02
CA ALA A 222 -6.82 1.93 -2.11
C ALA A 222 -7.72 0.75 -1.83
N ALA A 223 -7.09 -0.35 -1.92
CA ALA A 223 -7.59 -1.66 -1.68
C ALA A 223 -8.32 -1.79 -0.33
N PRO A 224 -9.26 -2.70 -0.24
CA PRO A 224 -9.89 -3.09 1.01
C PRO A 224 -8.89 -3.61 2.06
N ASP A 225 -7.63 -3.81 1.68
CA ASP A 225 -6.60 -4.40 2.54
C ASP A 225 -6.40 -3.66 3.86
N MET A 226 -6.40 -2.32 3.83
CA MET A 226 -6.22 -1.52 5.05
C MET A 226 -7.44 -1.57 5.96
N GLU A 227 -8.63 -1.48 5.39
CA GLU A 227 -9.89 -1.59 6.11
C GLU A 227 -9.98 -2.93 6.84
N LYS A 228 -9.77 -4.04 6.11
CA LYS A 228 -9.72 -5.40 6.66
C LYS A 228 -8.63 -5.56 7.72
N ALA A 229 -7.46 -4.96 7.53
CA ALA A 229 -6.37 -5.06 8.49
C ALA A 229 -6.72 -4.41 9.83
N PHE A 230 -7.38 -3.25 9.82
CA PHE A 230 -7.88 -2.61 11.05
C PHE A 230 -9.00 -3.41 11.70
N GLU A 231 -9.97 -3.90 10.93
CA GLU A 231 -11.07 -4.71 11.44
C GLU A 231 -10.60 -6.02 12.07
N LYS A 232 -9.63 -6.68 11.45
CA LYS A 232 -8.97 -7.88 12.00
C LYS A 232 -8.30 -7.60 13.34
N LYS A 233 -7.74 -6.39 13.54
CA LYS A 233 -7.16 -5.98 14.83
C LYS A 233 -8.23 -5.49 15.84
N GLY A 234 -9.51 -5.51 15.47
CA GLY A 234 -10.63 -5.21 16.36
C GLY A 234 -11.05 -3.75 16.40
N PHE A 235 -10.65 -2.95 15.42
CA PHE A 235 -11.15 -1.59 15.25
C PHE A 235 -12.53 -1.58 14.56
N MET A 236 -13.32 -0.58 14.86
CA MET A 236 -14.41 -0.14 13.99
C MET A 236 -13.83 0.85 12.98
N VAL A 237 -14.09 0.63 11.71
CA VAL A 237 -13.60 1.47 10.61
C VAL A 237 -14.76 2.24 9.99
N TYR A 238 -14.64 3.57 9.91
CA TYR A 238 -15.54 4.44 9.17
C TYR A 238 -14.80 4.96 7.96
N ARG A 239 -15.11 4.42 6.81
CA ARG A 239 -14.50 4.82 5.54
C ARG A 239 -15.29 5.99 4.96
N ILE A 240 -14.68 7.18 5.04
CA ILE A 240 -15.31 8.44 4.69
C ILE A 240 -14.99 8.77 3.23
N ASN A 241 -16.00 8.78 2.38
CA ASN A 241 -15.85 9.12 0.98
C ASN A 241 -15.83 10.64 0.74
N GLN A 242 -16.64 11.40 1.48
CA GLN A 242 -16.75 12.84 1.38
C GLN A 242 -16.33 13.52 2.68
N LEU A 243 -15.02 13.69 2.89
CA LEU A 243 -14.49 14.23 4.14
C LEU A 243 -15.04 15.60 4.51
N GLN A 244 -15.10 16.54 3.56
CA GLN A 244 -15.61 17.89 3.82
C GLN A 244 -17.07 17.88 4.26
N SER A 245 -17.94 17.16 3.53
CA SER A 245 -19.36 17.01 3.87
C SER A 245 -19.53 16.29 5.22
N PHE A 246 -18.70 15.31 5.50
CA PHE A 246 -18.73 14.56 6.75
C PHE A 246 -18.43 15.44 7.98
N ILE A 247 -17.45 16.31 7.87
CA ILE A 247 -17.09 17.23 8.96
C ILE A 247 -18.08 18.40 9.03
N ALA A 248 -18.41 19.04 7.90
CA ALA A 248 -19.34 20.16 7.86
C ALA A 248 -20.76 19.80 8.33
N GLY A 249 -21.21 18.56 8.06
CA GLY A 249 -22.47 18.03 8.56
C GLY A 249 -22.45 17.57 10.00
N HIS A 250 -21.37 17.82 10.76
CA HIS A 250 -21.18 17.37 12.14
C HIS A 250 -21.34 15.86 12.35
N HIS A 251 -21.19 15.06 11.29
CA HIS A 251 -21.32 13.61 11.37
C HIS A 251 -20.25 12.97 12.28
N ALA A 252 -19.05 13.59 12.33
CA ALA A 252 -17.97 13.16 13.20
C ALA A 252 -18.27 13.31 14.69
N ASP A 253 -19.22 14.15 15.08
CA ASP A 253 -19.55 14.39 16.51
C ASP A 253 -20.24 13.18 17.15
N SER A 254 -20.92 12.37 16.34
CA SER A 254 -21.54 11.12 16.80
C SER A 254 -20.56 9.93 16.88
N ILE A 255 -19.31 10.11 16.42
CA ILE A 255 -18.28 9.08 16.36
C ILE A 255 -17.10 9.50 17.25
N GLN A 256 -16.80 8.68 18.25
CA GLN A 256 -15.61 8.87 19.09
C GLN A 256 -14.38 8.29 18.37
N ALA A 257 -13.86 9.02 17.39
CA ALA A 257 -12.67 8.58 16.66
C ALA A 257 -11.43 8.57 17.53
N ASN A 258 -10.64 7.52 17.45
CA ASN A 258 -9.37 7.37 18.15
C ASN A 258 -8.18 7.78 17.29
N ALA A 259 -8.30 7.65 15.99
CA ALA A 259 -7.31 8.10 15.01
C ALA A 259 -7.96 8.33 13.65
N VAL A 260 -7.30 9.14 12.82
CA VAL A 260 -7.60 9.30 11.39
C VAL A 260 -6.44 8.76 10.58
N VAL A 261 -6.75 8.02 9.53
CA VAL A 261 -5.79 7.57 8.52
C VAL A 261 -6.19 8.18 7.19
N ASN A 262 -5.32 9.03 6.64
CA ASN A 262 -5.52 9.67 5.35
C ASN A 262 -4.50 9.15 4.34
N MET A 263 -4.98 8.62 3.22
CA MET A 263 -4.14 8.09 2.15
C MET A 263 -3.99 9.04 0.96
N ALA A 264 -4.67 10.20 0.97
CA ALA A 264 -4.53 11.20 -0.08
C ALA A 264 -3.21 11.96 0.04
N HIS A 265 -2.72 12.44 -1.10
CA HIS A 265 -1.63 13.40 -1.15
C HIS A 265 -2.13 14.82 -0.81
N GLY A 266 -1.21 15.67 -0.35
CA GLY A 266 -1.48 17.08 -0.12
C GLY A 266 -2.16 17.38 1.21
N ARG A 267 -2.65 18.63 1.32
CA ARG A 267 -3.30 19.17 2.50
C ARG A 267 -4.77 18.74 2.59
N LEU A 268 -5.20 18.43 3.80
CA LEU A 268 -6.63 18.22 4.11
C LEU A 268 -7.38 19.54 4.38
N GLY A 269 -6.62 20.61 4.65
CA GLY A 269 -7.14 21.95 4.89
C GLY A 269 -7.30 22.29 6.37
N ASP A 270 -7.28 23.61 6.64
CA ASP A 270 -7.23 24.14 8.01
C ASP A 270 -8.46 23.77 8.84
N TYR A 271 -9.63 23.66 8.21
CA TYR A 271 -10.86 23.24 8.90
C TYR A 271 -10.75 21.82 9.50
N PHE A 272 -10.15 20.91 8.74
CA PHE A 272 -9.94 19.55 9.24
C PHE A 272 -8.84 19.48 10.31
N VAL A 273 -7.79 20.27 10.15
CA VAL A 273 -6.72 20.38 11.15
C VAL A 273 -7.29 20.88 12.49
N GLU A 274 -8.19 21.86 12.45
CA GLU A 274 -8.86 22.37 13.64
C GLU A 274 -9.74 21.31 14.32
N PHE A 275 -10.49 20.54 13.52
CA PHE A 275 -11.24 19.38 14.04
C PHE A 275 -10.32 18.38 14.76
N LEU A 276 -9.17 18.03 14.18
CA LEU A 276 -8.21 17.10 14.81
C LEU A 276 -7.67 17.65 16.13
N LYS A 277 -7.34 18.95 16.19
CA LYS A 277 -6.87 19.61 17.40
C LYS A 277 -7.93 19.63 18.50
N GLN A 278 -9.14 20.07 18.19
CA GLN A 278 -10.25 20.14 19.16
C GLN A 278 -10.59 18.77 19.74
N LYS A 279 -10.58 17.72 18.92
CA LYS A 279 -10.86 16.36 19.38
C LYS A 279 -9.62 15.63 19.90
N ASN A 280 -8.44 16.24 19.79
CA ASN A 280 -7.14 15.62 20.12
C ASN A 280 -6.96 14.24 19.47
N ILE A 281 -7.17 14.16 18.14
CA ILE A 281 -7.12 12.93 17.36
C ILE A 281 -5.83 12.93 16.52
N PRO A 282 -4.97 11.88 16.58
CA PRO A 282 -3.80 11.77 15.74
C PRO A 282 -4.18 11.48 14.28
N LEU A 283 -3.44 12.10 13.35
CA LEU A 283 -3.52 11.87 11.92
C LEU A 283 -2.34 11.01 11.47
N PHE A 284 -2.62 9.94 10.74
CA PHE A 284 -1.61 9.08 10.12
C PHE A 284 -1.71 9.18 8.61
N SER A 285 -0.55 9.28 7.93
CA SER A 285 -0.48 9.36 6.48
C SER A 285 0.41 8.24 5.93
N PRO A 286 -0.13 7.03 5.69
CA PRO A 286 0.62 5.97 5.04
C PRO A 286 0.89 6.30 3.57
N LEU A 287 1.97 5.73 3.03
CA LEU A 287 2.43 6.00 1.68
C LEU A 287 2.03 4.88 0.73
N ASN A 288 1.62 5.29 -0.46
CA ASN A 288 1.51 4.43 -1.64
C ASN A 288 2.64 4.80 -2.60
N ILE A 289 3.52 3.85 -2.91
CA ILE A 289 4.57 4.05 -3.91
C ILE A 289 4.03 3.78 -5.31
N ASN A 290 4.28 4.70 -6.25
CA ASN A 290 3.81 4.59 -7.64
C ASN A 290 4.82 3.81 -8.49
N ARG A 291 5.21 2.62 -8.04
CA ARG A 291 6.11 1.70 -8.76
C ARG A 291 6.01 0.28 -8.21
N LEU A 292 6.58 -0.66 -8.94
CA LEU A 292 6.68 -2.04 -8.47
C LEU A 292 7.45 -2.11 -7.16
N THR A 293 6.95 -2.91 -6.22
CA THR A 293 7.57 -3.10 -4.90
C THR A 293 9.00 -3.61 -5.02
N THR A 294 9.26 -4.50 -5.99
CA THR A 294 10.60 -5.03 -6.28
C THR A 294 11.60 -3.95 -6.69
N ASP A 295 11.15 -2.98 -7.50
CA ASP A 295 12.00 -1.88 -7.96
C ASP A 295 12.27 -0.91 -6.82
N TRP A 296 11.26 -0.64 -6.00
CA TRP A 296 11.41 0.19 -4.80
C TRP A 296 12.37 -0.42 -3.78
N GLU A 297 12.31 -1.73 -3.53
CA GLU A 297 13.22 -2.43 -2.61
C GLU A 297 14.69 -2.39 -3.07
N ASN A 298 14.92 -2.37 -4.37
CA ASN A 298 16.25 -2.34 -4.96
C ASN A 298 16.78 -0.91 -5.23
N ASP A 299 15.92 0.11 -5.11
CA ASP A 299 16.30 1.50 -5.36
C ASP A 299 17.14 2.07 -4.22
N LYS A 300 18.34 2.53 -4.55
CA LYS A 300 19.27 3.16 -3.61
C LYS A 300 19.12 4.68 -3.53
N GLN A 301 18.39 5.30 -4.45
CA GLN A 301 18.19 6.75 -4.48
C GLN A 301 17.04 7.20 -3.58
N GLY A 302 16.05 6.32 -3.36
CA GLY A 302 14.89 6.61 -2.53
C GLY A 302 13.86 7.50 -3.22
N MET A 303 13.11 8.25 -2.42
CA MET A 303 12.00 9.07 -2.87
C MET A 303 12.47 10.36 -3.55
N ASN A 304 11.93 10.69 -4.73
CA ASN A 304 12.20 11.98 -5.36
C ASN A 304 11.56 13.15 -4.60
N GLY A 305 12.10 14.36 -4.80
CA GLY A 305 11.70 15.56 -4.04
C GLY A 305 10.21 15.93 -4.22
N GLY A 306 9.65 15.78 -5.41
CA GLY A 306 8.23 16.07 -5.66
C GLY A 306 7.30 15.13 -4.92
N PHE A 307 7.56 13.84 -4.99
CA PHE A 307 6.77 12.83 -4.28
C PHE A 307 6.92 12.97 -2.75
N MET A 308 8.14 13.25 -2.26
CA MET A 308 8.39 13.52 -0.85
C MET A 308 7.62 14.75 -0.36
N SER A 309 7.61 15.83 -1.14
CA SER A 309 6.87 17.04 -0.80
C SER A 309 5.37 16.78 -0.67
N GLN A 310 4.77 16.10 -1.62
CA GLN A 310 3.32 15.83 -1.64
C GLN A 310 2.88 14.79 -0.60
N SER A 311 3.70 13.77 -0.35
CA SER A 311 3.29 12.60 0.42
C SER A 311 3.77 12.62 1.86
N ILE A 312 4.79 13.41 2.19
CA ILE A 312 5.34 13.51 3.54
C ILE A 312 5.22 14.95 4.06
N VAL A 313 5.92 15.91 3.39
CA VAL A 313 6.05 17.28 3.92
C VAL A 313 4.70 17.98 4.02
N THR A 314 3.89 17.89 2.97
CA THR A 314 2.57 18.53 2.96
C THR A 314 1.60 17.94 3.99
N PRO A 315 1.45 16.61 4.14
CA PRO A 315 0.66 16.04 5.24
C PRO A 315 1.18 16.36 6.65
N GLU A 316 2.51 16.51 6.83
CA GLU A 316 3.07 16.93 8.12
C GLU A 316 2.63 18.33 8.55
N ILE A 317 2.35 19.25 7.61
CA ILE A 317 1.79 20.57 7.91
C ILE A 317 0.41 20.45 8.57
N ASP A 318 -0.36 19.42 8.22
CA ASP A 318 -1.65 19.09 8.82
C ASP A 318 -1.52 18.28 10.14
N GLY A 319 -0.29 18.01 10.56
CA GLY A 319 0.02 17.24 11.77
C GLY A 319 0.06 15.72 11.56
N ALA A 320 0.19 15.27 10.32
CA ALA A 320 0.31 13.85 10.03
C ALA A 320 1.62 13.28 10.56
N ILE A 321 1.54 12.08 11.11
CA ILE A 321 2.66 11.32 11.65
C ILE A 321 2.75 9.96 10.95
N ARG A 322 3.90 9.31 11.11
CA ARG A 322 4.16 7.96 10.62
C ARG A 322 4.03 7.85 9.09
N PRO A 323 4.79 8.62 8.29
CA PRO A 323 4.87 8.43 6.86
C PRO A 323 5.57 7.10 6.57
N TYR A 324 4.79 6.06 6.36
CA TYR A 324 5.27 4.69 6.24
C TYR A 324 4.70 4.04 5.00
N VAL A 325 5.56 3.45 4.16
CA VAL A 325 5.11 2.75 2.95
C VAL A 325 4.27 1.55 3.34
N VAL A 326 3.04 1.51 2.86
CA VAL A 326 2.07 0.45 3.12
C VAL A 326 1.57 -0.17 1.84
N PHE A 327 1.46 0.62 0.77
CA PHE A 327 1.02 0.18 -0.55
C PHE A 327 2.14 0.26 -1.57
N GLY A 328 2.16 -0.69 -2.47
CA GLY A 328 3.03 -0.75 -3.64
C GLY A 328 2.32 -1.33 -4.84
N GLN A 329 3.04 -1.53 -5.92
CA GLN A 329 2.50 -2.14 -7.13
C GLN A 329 3.13 -3.52 -7.35
N ARG A 330 2.36 -4.40 -7.98
CA ARG A 330 2.80 -5.71 -8.46
C ARG A 330 2.20 -5.99 -9.83
N ILE A 331 2.80 -6.92 -10.54
CA ILE A 331 2.20 -7.45 -11.78
C ILE A 331 1.21 -8.55 -11.39
N ASN A 332 -0.02 -8.42 -11.83
CA ASN A 332 -1.07 -9.40 -11.60
C ASN A 332 -1.01 -10.57 -12.57
N LYS A 333 -1.97 -11.49 -12.51
CA LYS A 333 -2.01 -12.69 -13.37
C LYS A 333 -2.22 -12.38 -14.85
N GLU A 334 -2.76 -11.22 -15.18
CA GLU A 334 -3.01 -10.76 -16.55
C GLU A 334 -1.82 -9.98 -17.12
N GLY A 335 -0.76 -9.78 -16.34
CA GLY A 335 0.41 -9.02 -16.75
C GLY A 335 0.27 -7.51 -16.54
N LEU A 336 -0.79 -7.05 -15.87
CA LEU A 336 -1.04 -5.64 -15.61
C LEU A 336 -0.52 -5.21 -14.23
N GLN A 337 -0.15 -3.96 -14.11
CA GLN A 337 0.18 -3.38 -12.82
C GLN A 337 -1.09 -3.19 -11.97
N GLU A 338 -1.02 -3.57 -10.70
CA GLU A 338 -2.07 -3.32 -9.72
C GLU A 338 -1.49 -2.84 -8.39
N VAL A 339 -2.22 -2.01 -7.67
CA VAL A 339 -1.88 -1.59 -6.31
C VAL A 339 -2.32 -2.65 -5.33
N TYR A 340 -1.47 -2.95 -4.34
CA TYR A 340 -1.78 -3.88 -3.26
C TYR A 340 -1.17 -3.42 -1.94
N GLY A 341 -1.77 -3.85 -0.83
CA GLY A 341 -1.18 -3.68 0.49
C GLY A 341 -0.01 -4.65 0.70
N ILE A 342 1.17 -4.11 1.02
CA ILE A 342 2.36 -4.92 1.32
C ILE A 342 2.15 -5.56 2.71
N PRO A 343 2.03 -6.90 2.82
CA PRO A 343 1.43 -7.54 3.99
C PRO A 343 2.11 -7.25 5.33
N ASP A 344 3.43 -7.39 5.40
CA ASP A 344 4.22 -7.16 6.61
C ASP A 344 4.27 -5.68 7.00
N ARG A 345 4.26 -4.80 6.01
CA ARG A 345 4.23 -3.35 6.22
C ARG A 345 2.85 -2.87 6.65
N MET A 346 1.79 -3.43 6.08
CA MET A 346 0.42 -3.19 6.52
C MET A 346 0.23 -3.59 7.98
N GLU A 347 0.68 -4.79 8.36
CA GLU A 347 0.62 -5.25 9.74
C GLU A 347 1.37 -4.32 10.69
N SER A 348 2.62 -3.95 10.36
CA SER A 348 3.44 -3.03 11.16
C SER A 348 2.82 -1.64 11.30
N PHE A 349 2.17 -1.14 10.24
CA PHE A 349 1.47 0.14 10.28
C PHE A 349 0.26 0.10 11.20
N VAL A 350 -0.61 -0.89 11.04
CA VAL A 350 -1.82 -1.06 11.88
C VAL A 350 -1.43 -1.26 13.35
N GLU A 351 -0.38 -2.03 13.64
CA GLU A 351 0.15 -2.19 14.99
C GLU A 351 0.69 -0.88 15.57
N SER A 352 1.32 -0.04 14.75
CA SER A 352 1.76 1.29 15.17
C SER A 352 0.56 2.16 15.56
N VAL A 353 -0.47 2.23 14.72
CA VAL A 353 -1.71 2.98 15.02
C VAL A 353 -2.36 2.47 16.31
N GLN A 354 -2.46 1.15 16.47
CA GLN A 354 -2.97 0.52 17.70
C GLN A 354 -2.13 0.92 18.92
N GLY A 355 -0.80 0.97 18.77
CA GLY A 355 0.11 1.42 19.81
C GLY A 355 -0.20 2.84 20.28
N TYR A 356 -0.41 3.78 19.36
CA TYR A 356 -0.80 5.17 19.68
C TYR A 356 -2.16 5.25 20.38
N VAL A 357 -3.17 4.52 19.88
CA VAL A 357 -4.51 4.47 20.48
C VAL A 357 -4.43 3.89 21.90
N ASN A 358 -3.70 2.81 22.08
CA ASN A 358 -3.49 2.20 23.41
C ASN A 358 -2.76 3.13 24.35
N LEU A 359 -1.74 3.85 23.87
CA LEU A 359 -0.97 4.79 24.67
C LEU A 359 -1.85 5.94 25.19
N LYS A 360 -2.76 6.46 24.33
CA LYS A 360 -3.72 7.51 24.70
C LYS A 360 -4.69 7.03 25.79
N ASN A 361 -5.20 5.82 25.66
CA ASN A 361 -6.23 5.27 26.54
C ASN A 361 -5.67 4.67 27.84
N LYS A 362 -4.36 4.37 27.87
CA LYS A 362 -3.71 3.75 29.03
C LYS A 362 -3.46 4.75 30.14
N LYS A 363 -3.80 4.41 31.39
CA LYS A 363 -3.46 5.23 32.57
C LYS A 363 -1.94 5.37 32.68
N ASN A 364 -1.47 6.55 33.12
CA ASN A 364 -0.04 6.83 33.21
C ASN A 364 0.70 5.84 34.14
N SER A 365 0.08 5.40 35.23
CA SER A 365 0.65 4.37 36.09
C SER A 365 0.96 3.03 35.44
N ASN A 366 0.31 2.74 34.31
CA ASN A 366 0.49 1.50 33.55
C ASN A 366 1.37 1.67 32.31
N LYS A 367 1.84 2.89 32.02
CA LYS A 367 2.74 3.16 30.89
C LYS A 367 4.17 2.79 31.28
N ARG A 368 4.93 2.28 30.30
CA ARG A 368 6.35 2.00 30.43
C ARG A 368 7.12 2.95 29.54
N ILE A 369 8.15 3.59 30.07
CA ILE A 369 9.01 4.54 29.37
C ILE A 369 10.42 3.98 29.37
N ALA A 370 11.09 3.98 28.21
CA ALA A 370 12.51 3.73 28.07
C ALA A 370 13.21 5.04 27.67
N ILE A 371 14.22 5.43 28.42
CA ILE A 371 15.03 6.60 28.14
C ILE A 371 16.42 6.10 27.77
N PHE A 372 16.85 6.40 26.54
CA PHE A 372 18.18 6.10 26.07
C PHE A 372 19.06 7.34 26.16
N TYR A 373 20.25 7.18 26.72
CA TYR A 373 21.25 8.23 26.76
C TYR A 373 22.59 7.70 26.29
N PHE A 374 23.38 8.57 25.70
CA PHE A 374 24.72 8.22 25.22
C PHE A 374 25.76 8.49 26.33
N LYS A 375 26.63 7.52 26.56
CA LYS A 375 27.80 7.64 27.38
C LYS A 375 29.03 7.29 26.55
N GLY A 376 29.88 8.28 26.30
CA GLY A 376 31.09 8.07 25.51
C GLY A 376 32.06 7.07 26.17
N PRO A 377 32.84 6.32 25.41
CA PRO A 377 33.87 5.44 25.93
C PRO A 377 34.86 6.21 26.78
N GLY A 378 35.16 5.70 27.98
CA GLY A 378 36.12 6.31 28.91
C GLY A 378 35.66 7.65 29.56
N GLN A 379 34.44 8.10 29.30
CA GLN A 379 33.89 9.33 29.89
C GLN A 379 32.96 9.00 31.08
N ASN A 380 33.15 9.72 32.18
CA ASN A 380 32.25 9.63 33.35
C ASN A 380 31.05 10.58 33.22
N ALA A 381 31.10 11.54 32.29
CA ALA A 381 30.04 12.52 32.07
C ALA A 381 29.16 12.10 30.89
N LEU A 382 27.86 12.28 31.04
CA LEU A 382 26.91 12.21 29.94
C LEU A 382 26.93 13.52 29.19
N THR A 383 27.01 13.47 27.84
CA THR A 383 27.02 14.65 27.00
C THR A 383 25.86 14.63 26.01
N ALA A 384 25.20 15.76 25.83
CA ALA A 384 24.16 15.94 24.82
C ALA A 384 24.13 17.41 24.39
N SER A 385 25.02 17.77 23.46
CA SER A 385 25.01 19.09 22.77
C SER A 385 24.82 20.30 23.73
N GLY A 386 25.52 20.32 24.84
CA GLY A 386 25.41 21.41 25.84
C GLY A 386 24.30 21.25 26.87
N MET A 387 23.52 20.18 26.83
CA MET A 387 22.50 19.88 27.83
C MET A 387 23.14 19.29 29.09
N GLU A 388 22.70 19.72 30.25
CA GLU A 388 23.01 19.06 31.51
C GLU A 388 22.14 17.79 31.67
N VAL A 389 22.67 16.65 31.20
CA VAL A 389 21.90 15.42 31.05
C VAL A 389 21.34 14.90 32.36
N VAL A 390 22.14 14.84 33.44
CA VAL A 390 21.70 14.27 34.71
C VAL A 390 20.63 15.12 35.40
N PRO A 391 20.78 16.44 35.51
CA PRO A 391 19.69 17.30 36.04
C PRO A 391 18.43 17.21 35.16
N SER A 392 18.56 17.16 33.85
CA SER A 392 17.41 17.01 32.95
C SER A 392 16.68 15.69 33.16
N LEU A 393 17.40 14.56 33.27
CA LEU A 393 16.82 13.27 33.57
C LEU A 393 16.11 13.25 34.93
N TYR A 394 16.73 13.87 35.95
CA TYR A 394 16.13 13.97 37.27
C TYR A 394 14.81 14.75 37.24
N ASN A 395 14.81 15.91 36.60
CA ASN A 395 13.61 16.73 36.43
C ASN A 395 12.51 15.98 35.65
N LEU A 396 12.89 15.23 34.61
CA LEU A 396 11.96 14.39 33.86
C LEU A 396 11.33 13.31 34.76
N LEU A 397 12.12 12.61 35.58
CA LEU A 397 11.64 11.58 36.49
C LEU A 397 10.68 12.18 37.54
N VAL A 398 11.00 13.36 38.10
CA VAL A 398 10.12 14.09 39.01
C VAL A 398 8.81 14.46 38.34
N ARG A 399 8.88 14.98 37.11
CA ARG A 399 7.68 15.33 36.35
C ARG A 399 6.82 14.10 36.02
N LEU A 400 7.41 12.99 35.62
CA LEU A 400 6.69 11.73 35.37
C LEU A 400 5.96 11.25 36.63
N LYS A 401 6.60 11.36 37.82
CA LYS A 401 5.95 11.04 39.08
C LYS A 401 4.71 11.92 39.33
N ASN A 402 4.85 13.23 39.11
CA ASN A 402 3.76 14.18 39.29
C ASN A 402 2.59 13.96 38.31
N GLU A 403 2.88 13.45 37.14
CA GLU A 403 1.89 13.05 36.09
C GLU A 403 1.30 11.64 36.34
N GLY A 404 1.61 11.02 37.49
CA GLY A 404 1.02 9.75 37.92
C GLY A 404 1.63 8.50 37.27
N TYR A 405 2.85 8.62 36.72
CA TYR A 405 3.61 7.44 36.31
C TYR A 405 4.18 6.70 37.51
N ASN A 406 4.27 5.39 37.43
CA ASN A 406 4.94 4.60 38.45
C ASN A 406 6.47 4.69 38.25
N VAL A 407 7.12 5.53 39.02
CA VAL A 407 8.58 5.72 39.01
C VAL A 407 9.26 5.19 40.27
N GLY A 408 8.52 4.54 41.13
CA GLY A 408 9.06 4.01 42.38
C GLY A 408 9.70 5.10 43.28
N LYS A 409 10.77 4.71 43.99
CA LYS A 409 11.55 5.63 44.84
C LYS A 409 12.59 6.35 43.98
N LEU A 410 12.44 7.66 43.86
CA LEU A 410 13.44 8.48 43.17
C LEU A 410 14.65 8.76 44.03
N PRO A 411 15.83 9.00 43.44
CA PRO A 411 16.97 9.57 44.15
C PRO A 411 16.61 10.94 44.72
N ALA A 412 17.23 11.35 45.83
CA ALA A 412 16.89 12.59 46.52
C ALA A 412 17.23 13.86 45.71
N ASN A 413 18.22 13.77 44.84
CA ASN A 413 18.72 14.90 44.05
C ASN A 413 19.46 14.40 42.80
N PRO A 414 19.81 15.31 41.85
CA PRO A 414 20.57 14.94 40.64
C PRO A 414 21.93 14.29 40.96
N GLN A 415 22.59 14.65 42.04
CA GLN A 415 23.89 14.08 42.42
C GLN A 415 23.80 12.60 42.81
N GLU A 416 22.74 12.20 43.47
CA GLU A 416 22.46 10.79 43.73
C GLU A 416 22.15 10.01 42.44
N LEU A 417 21.37 10.60 41.53
CA LEU A 417 21.13 10.00 40.22
C LEU A 417 22.44 9.85 39.44
N ALA A 418 23.34 10.85 39.51
CA ALA A 418 24.67 10.75 38.88
C ALA A 418 25.47 9.55 39.42
N LYS A 419 25.48 9.36 40.77
CA LYS A 419 26.16 8.21 41.38
C LYS A 419 25.57 6.88 40.94
N MET A 420 24.23 6.78 40.80
CA MET A 420 23.56 5.59 40.30
C MET A 420 23.96 5.30 38.85
N ILE A 421 24.02 6.31 37.97
CA ILE A 421 24.45 6.19 36.59
C ILE A 421 25.92 5.78 36.47
N GLN A 422 26.78 6.36 37.34
CA GLN A 422 28.21 6.04 37.37
C GLN A 422 28.45 4.61 37.85
N ALA A 423 27.68 4.08 38.79
CA ALA A 423 27.77 2.69 39.25
C ALA A 423 27.45 1.68 38.16
N GLN A 424 26.71 2.04 37.10
CA GLN A 424 26.51 1.22 35.92
C GLN A 424 27.77 1.09 35.05
N GLY A 425 28.84 1.79 35.37
CA GLY A 425 30.19 1.62 34.81
C GLY A 425 30.36 1.97 33.34
N ALA A 426 31.59 1.86 32.86
CA ALA A 426 31.94 1.85 31.44
C ALA A 426 31.71 0.42 30.93
N VAL A 427 30.73 0.24 30.06
CA VAL A 427 30.17 -1.06 29.73
C VAL A 427 31.04 -1.88 28.76
N PHE A 428 31.97 -1.24 28.04
CA PHE A 428 32.87 -1.93 27.13
C PHE A 428 34.27 -2.00 27.70
N GLY A 429 34.71 -3.19 28.08
CA GLY A 429 35.98 -3.46 28.72
C GLY A 429 37.25 -3.16 27.91
N THR A 430 37.13 -2.53 26.72
CA THR A 430 38.27 -2.18 25.89
C THR A 430 39.04 -0.94 26.36
N TYR A 431 38.47 -0.12 27.27
CA TYR A 431 39.09 1.13 27.74
C TYR A 431 39.42 1.19 29.22
N ALA A 432 38.98 0.22 30.00
CA ALA A 432 39.30 0.16 31.42
C ALA A 432 39.36 -1.31 31.87
N GLU A 433 40.54 -1.80 32.19
CA GLU A 433 40.74 -3.12 32.73
C GLU A 433 39.94 -3.29 34.04
N GLY A 434 39.26 -4.43 34.18
CA GLY A 434 38.42 -4.70 35.35
C GLY A 434 37.06 -3.98 35.39
N ALA A 435 36.76 -3.03 34.49
CA ALA A 435 35.52 -2.29 34.51
C ALA A 435 34.27 -3.19 34.34
N TYR A 436 34.37 -4.24 33.53
CA TYR A 436 33.28 -5.18 33.35
C TYR A 436 33.01 -6.00 34.60
N THR A 437 34.05 -6.47 35.28
CA THR A 437 33.96 -7.20 36.55
C THR A 437 33.32 -6.31 37.61
N GLN A 438 33.74 -5.06 37.74
CA GLN A 438 33.17 -4.11 38.67
C GLN A 438 31.69 -3.84 38.36
N PHE A 439 31.32 -3.71 37.07
CA PHE A 439 29.95 -3.57 36.64
C PHE A 439 29.08 -4.77 37.05
N LEU A 440 29.57 -6.01 36.87
CA LEU A 440 28.85 -7.19 37.30
C LEU A 440 28.67 -7.26 38.83
N GLN A 441 29.66 -6.80 39.60
CA GLN A 441 29.67 -6.89 41.06
C GLN A 441 28.83 -5.75 41.73
N SER A 442 28.92 -4.53 41.23
CA SER A 442 28.37 -3.35 41.88
C SER A 442 27.32 -2.59 41.03
N GLY A 443 27.27 -2.80 39.73
CA GLY A 443 26.37 -2.10 38.82
C GLY A 443 24.94 -2.66 38.76
N HIS A 444 24.69 -3.80 39.39
CA HIS A 444 23.38 -4.48 39.34
C HIS A 444 22.76 -4.56 37.96
N PRO A 445 23.46 -5.14 36.95
CA PRO A 445 22.97 -5.24 35.59
C PRO A 445 21.68 -6.06 35.48
N ALA A 446 20.89 -5.79 34.46
CA ALA A 446 19.85 -6.73 34.08
C ALA A 446 20.48 -7.92 33.36
N LEU A 447 20.24 -9.11 33.88
CA LEU A 447 20.72 -10.35 33.27
C LEU A 447 19.62 -10.94 32.38
N VAL A 448 19.92 -11.08 31.09
CA VAL A 448 19.01 -11.60 30.08
C VAL A 448 19.38 -13.04 29.74
N THR A 449 18.44 -13.95 29.82
CA THR A 449 18.62 -15.35 29.46
C THR A 449 18.43 -15.56 27.95
N ALA A 450 18.94 -16.68 27.41
CA ALA A 450 18.74 -17.07 26.01
C ALA A 450 17.26 -17.15 25.62
N GLN A 451 16.41 -17.67 26.54
CA GLN A 451 14.98 -17.80 26.31
C GLN A 451 14.29 -16.41 26.21
N GLN A 452 14.65 -15.48 27.10
CA GLN A 452 14.10 -14.10 27.04
C GLN A 452 14.54 -13.40 25.77
N PHE A 453 15.83 -13.51 25.41
CA PHE A 453 16.37 -12.92 24.18
C PHE A 453 15.68 -13.47 22.93
N ALA A 454 15.55 -14.82 22.83
CA ALA A 454 14.85 -15.45 21.72
C ALA A 454 13.38 -15.00 21.62
N GLY A 455 12.67 -14.89 22.75
CA GLY A 455 11.29 -14.41 22.77
C GLY A 455 11.12 -12.96 22.28
N TRP A 456 12.11 -12.09 22.56
CA TRP A 456 12.08 -10.71 22.08
C TRP A 456 12.47 -10.59 20.61
N THR A 457 13.50 -11.31 20.19
CA THR A 457 14.06 -11.19 18.84
C THR A 457 13.22 -11.92 17.79
N GLN A 458 12.52 -12.99 18.17
CA GLN A 458 11.68 -13.77 17.25
C GLN A 458 10.63 -12.93 16.49
N LYS A 459 10.11 -11.88 17.14
CA LYS A 459 9.11 -10.98 16.53
C LYS A 459 9.73 -9.74 15.90
N ALA A 460 10.91 -9.32 16.38
CA ALA A 460 11.52 -8.04 16.01
C ALA A 460 12.57 -8.16 14.90
N LEU A 461 13.20 -9.32 14.74
CA LEU A 461 14.30 -9.52 13.82
C LEU A 461 14.00 -10.63 12.82
N SER A 462 14.36 -10.42 11.55
CA SER A 462 14.30 -11.48 10.55
C SER A 462 15.34 -12.59 10.82
N LYS A 463 15.08 -13.78 10.30
CA LYS A 463 16.06 -14.89 10.38
C LYS A 463 17.42 -14.52 9.76
N LYS A 464 17.40 -13.71 8.70
CA LYS A 464 18.60 -13.18 8.05
C LYS A 464 19.39 -12.29 9.00
N MET A 465 18.72 -11.32 9.65
CA MET A 465 19.38 -10.42 10.62
C MET A 465 19.96 -11.18 11.80
N ILE A 466 19.26 -12.17 12.36
CA ILE A 466 19.76 -13.01 13.45
C ILE A 466 21.00 -13.78 12.99
N LYS A 467 21.02 -14.32 11.77
CA LYS A 467 22.17 -15.01 11.20
C LYS A 467 23.37 -14.07 11.06
N GLU A 468 23.20 -12.90 10.50
CA GLU A 468 24.25 -11.89 10.33
C GLU A 468 24.79 -11.42 11.68
N MET A 469 23.93 -11.16 12.64
CA MET A 469 24.31 -10.81 14.01
C MET A 469 25.15 -11.89 14.67
N ASN A 470 24.74 -13.16 14.55
CA ASN A 470 25.48 -14.30 15.11
C ASN A 470 26.85 -14.49 14.43
N GLN A 471 26.95 -14.19 13.12
CA GLN A 471 28.24 -14.24 12.41
C GLN A 471 29.22 -13.16 12.88
N LEU A 472 28.73 -11.95 13.14
CA LEU A 472 29.55 -10.81 13.54
C LEU A 472 29.92 -10.86 15.04
N TYR A 473 28.99 -11.17 15.89
CA TYR A 473 29.10 -11.03 17.35
C TYR A 473 29.08 -12.34 18.12
N GLY A 474 28.93 -13.46 17.45
CA GLY A 474 28.77 -14.79 18.07
C GLY A 474 27.31 -15.10 18.40
N SER A 475 27.01 -16.38 18.59
CA SER A 475 25.71 -16.83 19.10
C SER A 475 25.50 -16.30 20.52
N PHE A 476 24.21 -16.13 20.91
CA PHE A 476 23.87 -15.65 22.27
C PHE A 476 24.72 -16.39 23.36
N PRO A 477 25.25 -15.65 24.33
CA PRO A 477 25.12 -14.23 24.65
C PRO A 477 26.02 -13.31 23.81
N GLY A 478 26.81 -13.81 22.88
CA GLY A 478 27.72 -13.06 22.04
C GLY A 478 29.10 -12.84 22.67
N LYS A 479 29.94 -12.05 22.00
CA LYS A 479 31.32 -11.74 22.42
C LYS A 479 31.42 -10.67 23.48
N TYR A 480 30.37 -9.86 23.64
CA TYR A 480 30.35 -8.67 24.49
C TYR A 480 29.28 -8.80 25.55
N MET A 481 29.56 -8.29 26.74
CA MET A 481 28.61 -8.26 27.87
C MET A 481 28.09 -9.67 28.29
N ALA A 482 28.83 -10.72 27.96
CA ALA A 482 28.51 -12.07 28.37
C ALA A 482 28.98 -12.35 29.82
N THR A 483 28.12 -12.99 30.61
CA THR A 483 28.50 -13.51 31.92
C THR A 483 29.05 -14.92 31.83
N ASP A 484 29.80 -15.38 32.83
CA ASP A 484 30.37 -16.72 32.86
C ASP A 484 29.27 -17.81 32.84
N ASP A 485 28.09 -17.52 33.35
CA ASP A 485 26.94 -18.43 33.34
C ASP A 485 26.07 -18.30 32.06
N GLY A 486 26.59 -17.66 31.00
CA GLY A 486 25.97 -17.62 29.67
C GLY A 486 24.78 -16.70 29.55
N LYS A 487 24.67 -15.65 30.35
CA LYS A 487 23.65 -14.58 30.21
C LYS A 487 24.26 -13.35 29.59
N LEU A 488 23.41 -12.48 29.06
CA LEU A 488 23.79 -11.15 28.59
C LEU A 488 23.53 -10.12 29.69
N ALA A 489 24.54 -9.38 30.08
CA ALA A 489 24.44 -8.32 31.06
C ALA A 489 24.11 -6.99 30.36
N VAL A 490 23.05 -6.31 30.80
CA VAL A 490 22.60 -5.02 30.23
C VAL A 490 22.61 -3.95 31.29
N ALA A 491 23.36 -2.86 31.02
CA ALA A 491 23.37 -1.70 31.90
C ALA A 491 22.01 -0.99 31.82
N ARG A 492 21.33 -0.87 32.96
CA ARG A 492 20.08 -0.11 33.06
C ARG A 492 19.83 0.36 34.47
N LEU A 493 19.20 1.52 34.59
CA LEU A 493 18.52 1.93 35.81
C LEU A 493 17.03 1.66 35.64
N GLN A 494 16.40 1.11 36.63
CA GLN A 494 14.96 0.87 36.62
C GLN A 494 14.32 1.64 37.78
N PHE A 495 13.29 2.42 37.43
CA PHE A 495 12.45 3.15 38.38
C PHE A 495 11.02 2.62 38.24
N GLY A 496 10.46 2.07 39.30
CA GLY A 496 9.08 1.55 39.34
C GLY A 496 8.85 0.15 38.74
#